data_e22a0f5399f3b292a9b9f559c437622d
#
_entry.id   e22a0f5399f3b292a9b9f559c437622d
#
_cell.length_a   1.000
_cell.length_b   1.000
_cell.length_c   1.000
_cell.angle_alpha   90.00
_cell.angle_beta   90.00
_cell.angle_gamma   90.00
#
_symmetry.space_group_name_H-M   'P 1'
#
loop_
_entity.id
_entity.type
_entity.pdbx_description
1 polymer ?
#
loop_
_entity_poly.entity_id
_entity_poly.type
_entity_poly.pdbx_seq_one_letter_code
_entity_poly.pdbx_strand_id
1 'polypeptide(L)'
;MPMKMGWRWYGEGNDPITLNDIKQIPGVTSIVWALHNKMPGEIWEIDEIQKVADQIHAYGFDMDVVESVNVHDDIKIGLPTRDQYIENYKQCIRNLSKFGVKVICYNFMPIFDWTRTDLFHPVGDGSTALFYEKDKIKGDYKAMAEYIMSFTEKYNMTFPGWEPERMAKLDELFKAYAPVTKEKLWENLKYFLEALMPTCRECDIKMAIHMDDPPWDIFGLPRLLVDEPSIEIGRASCRERV
;
A
#
# COMPACT_ATOMS: atom_id res chain seq x y z
N MET A 1 17.71 -9.73 -16.39
CA MET A 1 18.12 -10.21 -15.05
C MET A 1 17.13 -11.28 -14.61
N PRO A 2 17.55 -12.35 -13.92
CA PRO A 2 16.61 -13.30 -13.33
C PRO A 2 15.75 -12.57 -12.28
N MET A 3 14.49 -13.02 -12.11
CA MET A 3 13.62 -12.52 -11.04
C MET A 3 14.20 -12.92 -9.69
N LYS A 4 14.19 -11.97 -8.75
CA LYS A 4 14.50 -12.25 -7.34
C LYS A 4 13.25 -12.84 -6.66
N MET A 5 13.46 -13.79 -5.76
CA MET A 5 12.42 -14.21 -4.83
C MET A 5 12.42 -13.26 -3.64
N GLY A 6 11.34 -12.50 -3.49
CA GLY A 6 11.15 -11.58 -2.37
C GLY A 6 10.13 -12.11 -1.37
N TRP A 7 10.24 -11.68 -0.12
CA TRP A 7 9.30 -11.96 0.94
C TRP A 7 8.77 -10.66 1.55
N ARG A 8 7.45 -10.55 1.76
CA ARG A 8 6.85 -9.40 2.43
C ARG A 8 7.05 -9.54 3.95
N TRP A 9 7.68 -8.54 4.56
CA TRP A 9 7.90 -8.45 5.99
C TRP A 9 7.27 -7.16 6.55
N TYR A 10 6.51 -7.28 7.63
CA TYR A 10 5.76 -6.17 8.23
C TYR A 10 6.51 -5.45 9.36
N GLY A 11 7.78 -5.74 9.55
CA GLY A 11 8.64 -5.04 10.51
C GLY A 11 8.73 -5.73 11.87
N GLU A 12 9.82 -5.44 12.57
CA GLU A 12 10.07 -5.99 13.90
C GLU A 12 9.00 -5.51 14.90
N GLY A 13 8.44 -6.45 15.66
CA GLY A 13 7.38 -6.19 16.64
C GLY A 13 5.97 -6.03 16.04
N ASN A 14 5.85 -5.90 14.72
CA ASN A 14 4.57 -5.87 14.00
C ASN A 14 4.30 -7.16 13.22
N ASP A 15 5.36 -7.86 12.79
CA ASP A 15 5.24 -9.15 12.11
C ASP A 15 5.62 -10.28 13.09
N PRO A 16 4.78 -11.32 13.28
CA PRO A 16 5.17 -12.49 14.06
C PRO A 16 6.28 -13.31 13.38
N ILE A 17 6.46 -13.15 12.05
CA ILE A 17 7.53 -13.80 11.29
C ILE A 17 8.77 -12.90 11.33
N THR A 18 9.87 -13.44 11.80
CA THR A 18 11.13 -12.69 11.91
C THR A 18 11.97 -12.79 10.64
N LEU A 19 12.92 -11.85 10.47
CA LEU A 19 13.91 -11.96 9.39
C LEU A 19 14.75 -13.24 9.50
N ASN A 20 14.94 -13.78 10.70
CA ASN A 20 15.61 -15.05 10.91
C ASN A 20 14.79 -16.24 10.37
N ASP A 21 13.48 -16.21 10.51
CA ASP A 21 12.59 -17.24 9.94
C ASP A 21 12.61 -17.17 8.41
N ILE A 22 12.52 -15.97 7.85
CA ILE A 22 12.59 -15.75 6.40
C ILE A 22 13.94 -16.21 5.84
N LYS A 23 15.03 -16.04 6.58
CA LYS A 23 16.39 -16.47 6.19
C LYS A 23 16.50 -17.99 5.97
N GLN A 24 15.60 -18.76 6.58
CA GLN A 24 15.56 -20.21 6.44
C GLN A 24 14.87 -20.67 5.16
N ILE A 25 14.17 -19.77 4.43
CA ILE A 25 13.45 -20.10 3.21
C ILE A 25 14.44 -20.12 2.03
N PRO A 26 14.66 -21.28 1.37
CA PRO A 26 15.60 -21.35 0.26
C PRO A 26 15.23 -20.42 -0.91
N GLY A 27 16.22 -19.67 -1.38
CA GLY A 27 16.06 -18.83 -2.57
C GLY A 27 15.49 -17.43 -2.31
N VAL A 28 15.01 -17.10 -1.12
CA VAL A 28 14.62 -15.74 -0.76
C VAL A 28 15.88 -14.88 -0.61
N THR A 29 15.96 -13.80 -1.37
CA THR A 29 17.11 -12.90 -1.42
C THR A 29 16.75 -11.44 -1.17
N SER A 30 15.48 -11.10 -1.18
CA SER A 30 15.00 -9.71 -1.04
C SER A 30 13.81 -9.63 -0.09
N ILE A 31 13.72 -8.52 0.62
CA ILE A 31 12.59 -8.18 1.49
C ILE A 31 11.77 -7.07 0.83
N VAL A 32 10.47 -7.29 0.76
CA VAL A 32 9.48 -6.24 0.48
C VAL A 32 9.03 -5.67 1.81
N TRP A 33 9.18 -4.37 2.03
CA TRP A 33 9.05 -3.74 3.34
C TRP A 33 8.34 -2.39 3.28
N ALA A 34 7.98 -1.83 4.43
CA ALA A 34 7.47 -0.47 4.59
C ALA A 34 7.74 0.08 6.00
N LEU A 35 7.57 1.40 6.17
CA LEU A 35 7.47 2.01 7.50
C LEU A 35 5.99 2.01 7.93
N HIS A 36 5.64 1.11 8.85
CA HIS A 36 4.25 0.92 9.30
C HIS A 36 3.78 1.93 10.34
N ASN A 37 4.70 2.74 10.87
CA ASN A 37 4.43 3.83 11.81
C ASN A 37 4.17 5.17 11.13
N LYS A 38 4.09 5.21 9.80
CA LYS A 38 3.86 6.43 9.02
C LYS A 38 2.43 6.53 8.52
N MET A 39 1.82 7.67 8.79
CA MET A 39 0.53 8.01 8.22
C MET A 39 0.65 8.37 6.72
N PRO A 40 -0.40 8.15 5.92
CA PRO A 40 -0.41 8.60 4.53
C PRO A 40 -0.07 10.09 4.41
N GLY A 41 0.88 10.42 3.53
CA GLY A 41 1.31 11.80 3.28
C GLY A 41 2.46 12.30 4.16
N GLU A 42 2.90 11.53 5.17
CA GLU A 42 4.10 11.85 5.94
C GLU A 42 5.37 11.52 5.15
N ILE A 43 6.42 12.31 5.42
CA ILE A 43 7.74 12.05 4.85
C ILE A 43 8.41 10.90 5.64
N TRP A 44 8.97 9.95 4.91
CA TRP A 44 9.82 8.90 5.47
C TRP A 44 11.24 9.46 5.63
N GLU A 45 11.65 9.68 6.87
CA GLU A 45 12.94 10.28 7.17
C GLU A 45 14.09 9.27 7.00
N ILE A 46 15.25 9.80 6.66
CA ILE A 46 16.45 8.97 6.33
C ILE A 46 16.86 8.08 7.49
N ASP A 47 16.81 8.57 8.72
CA ASP A 47 17.18 7.81 9.91
C ASP A 47 16.22 6.67 10.22
N GLU A 48 14.94 6.81 9.90
CA GLU A 48 13.94 5.75 10.03
C GLU A 48 14.15 4.66 8.97
N ILE A 49 14.40 5.08 7.72
CA ILE A 49 14.75 4.15 6.63
C ILE A 49 16.04 3.41 6.97
N GLN A 50 17.06 4.09 7.49
CA GLN A 50 18.34 3.50 7.86
C GLN A 50 18.18 2.39 8.90
N LYS A 51 17.35 2.60 9.92
CA LYS A 51 17.09 1.57 10.94
C LYS A 51 16.56 0.27 10.35
N VAL A 52 15.60 0.36 9.42
CA VAL A 52 15.06 -0.82 8.75
C VAL A 52 16.08 -1.43 7.79
N ALA A 53 16.85 -0.60 7.08
CA ALA A 53 17.91 -1.05 6.20
C ALA A 53 18.97 -1.84 6.95
N ASP A 54 19.40 -1.36 8.11
CA ASP A 54 20.38 -2.05 8.96
C ASP A 54 19.87 -3.42 9.42
N GLN A 55 18.60 -3.52 9.80
CA GLN A 55 17.96 -4.78 10.17
C GLN A 55 17.94 -5.78 8.99
N ILE A 56 17.47 -5.35 7.82
CA ILE A 56 17.37 -6.22 6.63
C ILE A 56 18.74 -6.67 6.14
N HIS A 57 19.69 -5.75 6.05
CA HIS A 57 21.05 -6.03 5.58
C HIS A 57 21.83 -6.92 6.55
N ALA A 58 21.58 -6.85 7.86
CA ALA A 58 22.21 -7.74 8.85
C ALA A 58 21.94 -9.23 8.58
N TYR A 59 20.82 -9.54 7.92
CA TYR A 59 20.48 -10.90 7.49
C TYR A 59 20.92 -11.20 6.04
N GLY A 60 21.56 -10.25 5.36
CA GLY A 60 22.07 -10.40 3.99
C GLY A 60 20.97 -10.38 2.92
N PHE A 61 19.84 -9.72 3.16
CA PHE A 61 18.80 -9.50 2.18
C PHE A 61 18.96 -8.16 1.46
N ASP A 62 18.54 -8.12 0.20
CA ASP A 62 18.26 -6.88 -0.52
C ASP A 62 16.93 -6.26 -0.05
N MET A 63 16.74 -4.94 -0.26
CA MET A 63 15.53 -4.21 0.12
C MET A 63 15.01 -3.29 -1.00
N ASP A 64 15.13 -3.74 -2.22
CA ASP A 64 14.90 -2.96 -3.44
C ASP A 64 13.40 -2.69 -3.74
N VAL A 65 12.47 -3.26 -2.98
CA VAL A 65 11.03 -3.07 -3.14
C VAL A 65 10.38 -2.57 -1.84
N VAL A 66 9.62 -1.50 -1.94
CA VAL A 66 8.77 -0.98 -0.87
C VAL A 66 7.30 -1.21 -1.20
N GLU A 67 6.55 -1.74 -0.25
CA GLU A 67 5.10 -1.87 -0.32
C GLU A 67 4.48 -1.56 1.05
N SER A 68 3.87 -0.40 1.23
CA SER A 68 3.65 0.68 0.28
C SER A 68 4.02 2.02 0.90
N VAL A 69 4.36 2.99 0.06
CA VAL A 69 4.24 4.40 0.46
C VAL A 69 2.80 4.79 0.20
N ASN A 70 2.02 4.98 1.27
CA ASN A 70 0.58 5.21 1.16
C ASN A 70 0.28 6.59 0.58
N VAL A 71 -0.65 6.63 -0.39
CA VAL A 71 -1.09 7.87 -1.04
C VAL A 71 -2.16 8.54 -0.17
N HIS A 72 -1.96 9.81 0.18
CA HIS A 72 -2.90 10.58 1.00
C HIS A 72 -4.26 10.75 0.32
N ASP A 73 -5.35 10.73 1.11
CA ASP A 73 -6.72 10.86 0.58
C ASP A 73 -6.96 12.17 -0.18
N ASP A 74 -6.34 13.28 0.23
CA ASP A 74 -6.45 14.56 -0.48
C ASP A 74 -5.95 14.49 -1.93
N ILE A 75 -4.96 13.64 -2.23
CA ILE A 75 -4.49 13.39 -3.59
C ILE A 75 -5.57 12.62 -4.36
N LYS A 76 -6.12 11.57 -3.75
CA LYS A 76 -7.14 10.71 -4.37
C LYS A 76 -8.45 11.48 -4.63
N ILE A 77 -8.84 12.37 -3.71
CA ILE A 77 -10.04 13.23 -3.81
C ILE A 77 -9.79 14.40 -4.77
N GLY A 78 -8.55 14.90 -4.85
CA GLY A 78 -8.18 16.07 -5.65
C GLY A 78 -8.36 17.40 -4.93
N LEU A 79 -8.17 17.43 -3.60
CA LEU A 79 -8.26 18.65 -2.79
C LEU A 79 -7.09 19.60 -3.07
N PRO A 80 -7.22 20.91 -2.75
CA PRO A 80 -6.14 21.90 -2.95
C PRO A 80 -4.83 21.54 -2.24
N THR A 81 -4.91 20.84 -1.11
CA THR A 81 -3.77 20.38 -0.30
C THR A 81 -2.99 19.23 -0.92
N ARG A 82 -3.50 18.61 -2.00
CA ARG A 82 -2.87 17.47 -2.69
C ARG A 82 -1.43 17.75 -3.12
N ASP A 83 -1.12 18.99 -3.53
CA ASP A 83 0.20 19.34 -4.04
C ASP A 83 1.27 19.27 -2.96
N GLN A 84 0.93 19.63 -1.71
CA GLN A 84 1.82 19.46 -0.57
C GLN A 84 2.12 17.99 -0.31
N TYR A 85 1.10 17.11 -0.34
CA TYR A 85 1.29 15.68 -0.13
C TYR A 85 2.04 15.01 -1.28
N ILE A 86 1.90 15.52 -2.51
CA ILE A 86 2.71 15.09 -3.65
C ILE A 86 4.18 15.47 -3.45
N GLU A 87 4.50 16.66 -2.96
CA GLU A 87 5.88 17.04 -2.64
C GLU A 87 6.46 16.16 -1.52
N ASN A 88 5.69 15.86 -0.49
CA ASN A 88 6.10 14.90 0.55
C ASN A 88 6.40 13.52 -0.04
N TYR A 89 5.55 13.05 -0.96
CA TYR A 89 5.76 11.78 -1.64
C TYR A 89 7.04 11.77 -2.50
N LYS A 90 7.32 12.86 -3.22
CA LYS A 90 8.57 13.05 -3.95
C LYS A 90 9.79 13.01 -3.02
N GLN A 91 9.65 13.58 -1.81
CA GLN A 91 10.72 13.52 -0.82
C GLN A 91 10.95 12.08 -0.33
N CYS A 92 9.88 11.28 -0.13
CA CYS A 92 9.99 9.86 0.17
C CYS A 92 10.74 9.12 -0.95
N ILE A 93 10.41 9.36 -2.23
CA ILE A 93 11.12 8.76 -3.38
C ILE A 93 12.62 9.08 -3.33
N ARG A 94 13.00 10.35 -3.09
CA ARG A 94 14.41 10.76 -3.00
C ARG A 94 15.12 10.11 -1.81
N ASN A 95 14.44 9.99 -0.68
CA ASN A 95 15.01 9.36 0.50
C ASN A 95 15.22 7.86 0.27
N LEU A 96 14.22 7.15 -0.25
CA LEU A 96 14.27 5.71 -0.53
C LEU A 96 15.33 5.35 -1.58
N SER A 97 15.53 6.20 -2.59
CA SER A 97 16.54 5.96 -3.63
C SER A 97 17.96 5.86 -3.09
N LYS A 98 18.27 6.54 -1.98
CA LYS A 98 19.58 6.50 -1.32
C LYS A 98 19.90 5.14 -0.69
N PHE A 99 18.88 4.31 -0.46
CA PHE A 99 18.98 2.97 0.12
C PHE A 99 18.84 1.85 -0.92
N GLY A 100 18.92 2.16 -2.19
CA GLY A 100 18.87 1.16 -3.26
C GLY A 100 17.48 0.69 -3.64
N VAL A 101 16.41 1.31 -3.13
CA VAL A 101 15.04 1.02 -3.54
C VAL A 101 14.88 1.31 -5.03
N LYS A 102 14.28 0.37 -5.76
CA LYS A 102 14.04 0.44 -7.21
C LYS A 102 12.56 0.44 -7.58
N VAL A 103 11.73 -0.11 -6.71
CA VAL A 103 10.28 -0.20 -6.95
C VAL A 103 9.52 0.26 -5.70
N ILE A 104 8.58 1.17 -5.91
CA ILE A 104 7.59 1.55 -4.90
C ILE A 104 6.23 1.05 -5.37
N CYS A 105 5.71 0.04 -4.66
CA CYS A 105 4.32 -0.37 -4.81
C CYS A 105 3.41 0.62 -4.08
N TYR A 106 2.28 0.95 -4.67
CA TYR A 106 1.28 1.84 -4.10
C TYR A 106 -0.12 1.41 -4.56
N ASN A 107 -1.12 1.84 -3.84
CA ASN A 107 -2.52 1.71 -4.23
C ASN A 107 -3.17 3.10 -4.39
N PHE A 108 -4.29 3.13 -5.11
CA PHE A 108 -5.08 4.35 -5.29
C PHE A 108 -6.55 4.14 -4.91
N MET A 109 -6.79 3.16 -4.03
CA MET A 109 -8.12 2.80 -3.56
C MET A 109 -8.67 3.86 -2.60
N PRO A 110 -9.91 4.31 -2.79
CA PRO A 110 -10.59 5.19 -1.83
C PRO A 110 -10.77 4.52 -0.47
N ILE A 111 -10.39 5.20 0.59
CA ILE A 111 -10.53 4.87 2.02
C ILE A 111 -9.83 3.55 2.39
N PHE A 112 -10.30 2.41 1.89
CA PHE A 112 -9.79 1.09 2.24
C PHE A 112 -8.83 0.55 1.18
N ASP A 113 -7.61 0.22 1.59
CA ASP A 113 -6.58 -0.35 0.71
C ASP A 113 -6.90 -1.79 0.33
N TRP A 114 -7.64 -2.49 1.18
CA TRP A 114 -8.13 -3.85 0.96
C TRP A 114 -9.32 -4.13 1.89
N THR A 115 -10.13 -5.12 1.56
CA THR A 115 -11.24 -5.57 2.41
C THR A 115 -11.30 -7.09 2.41
N ARG A 116 -11.47 -7.68 3.60
CA ARG A 116 -11.58 -9.13 3.79
C ARG A 116 -12.75 -9.46 4.69
N THR A 117 -13.37 -10.58 4.42
CA THR A 117 -14.46 -11.14 5.24
C THR A 117 -13.96 -12.20 6.21
N ASP A 118 -12.75 -12.73 5.97
CA ASP A 118 -12.06 -13.66 6.85
C ASP A 118 -10.54 -13.43 6.72
N LEU A 119 -9.85 -13.22 7.85
CA LEU A 119 -8.40 -12.99 7.87
C LEU A 119 -7.60 -14.29 8.05
N PHE A 120 -8.24 -15.38 8.42
CA PHE A 120 -7.60 -16.66 8.72
C PHE A 120 -8.40 -17.81 8.11
N HIS A 121 -8.84 -17.66 6.86
CA HIS A 121 -9.59 -18.68 6.16
C HIS A 121 -8.76 -19.96 5.99
N PRO A 122 -9.23 -21.12 6.45
CA PRO A 122 -8.49 -22.36 6.32
C PRO A 122 -8.30 -22.77 4.87
N VAL A 123 -7.08 -23.19 4.52
CA VAL A 123 -6.74 -23.74 3.20
C VAL A 123 -6.46 -25.24 3.32
N GLY A 124 -6.60 -25.97 2.22
CA GLY A 124 -6.56 -27.44 2.23
C GLY A 124 -5.24 -28.06 2.66
N ASP A 125 -4.14 -27.31 2.72
CA ASP A 125 -2.81 -27.72 3.18
C ASP A 125 -2.57 -27.48 4.69
N GLY A 126 -3.58 -26.97 5.40
CA GLY A 126 -3.49 -26.64 6.83
C GLY A 126 -3.00 -25.22 7.12
N SER A 127 -2.65 -24.43 6.12
CA SER A 127 -2.37 -23.00 6.27
C SER A 127 -3.64 -22.18 6.32
N THR A 128 -3.50 -20.87 6.54
CA THR A 128 -4.60 -19.91 6.45
C THR A 128 -4.27 -18.81 5.44
N ALA A 129 -5.30 -18.20 4.84
CA ALA A 129 -5.16 -17.11 3.91
C ALA A 129 -6.20 -16.02 4.16
N LEU A 130 -5.91 -14.80 3.70
CA LEU A 130 -6.89 -13.73 3.60
C LEU A 130 -7.97 -14.13 2.58
N PHE A 131 -9.24 -13.97 2.93
CA PHE A 131 -10.35 -14.40 2.10
C PHE A 131 -11.45 -13.34 2.01
N TYR A 132 -12.02 -13.19 0.81
CA TYR A 132 -13.16 -12.32 0.57
C TYR A 132 -14.34 -13.10 -0.02
N GLU A 133 -15.49 -12.97 0.61
CA GLU A 133 -16.76 -13.49 0.10
C GLU A 133 -17.83 -12.39 0.24
N LYS A 134 -18.39 -11.96 -0.90
CA LYS A 134 -19.29 -10.81 -0.95
C LYS A 134 -20.48 -10.92 -0.01
N ASP A 135 -21.06 -12.11 0.09
CA ASP A 135 -22.25 -12.36 0.91
C ASP A 135 -21.95 -12.37 2.43
N LYS A 136 -20.66 -12.37 2.79
CA LYS A 136 -20.19 -12.31 4.19
C LYS A 136 -19.72 -10.91 4.61
N ILE A 137 -19.96 -9.88 3.82
CA ILE A 137 -19.68 -8.51 4.23
C ILE A 137 -20.47 -8.20 5.51
N LYS A 138 -19.78 -7.68 6.52
CA LYS A 138 -20.34 -7.33 7.82
C LYS A 138 -21.06 -5.97 7.74
N GLY A 139 -22.35 -5.97 7.46
CA GLY A 139 -23.17 -4.77 7.45
C GLY A 139 -22.67 -3.66 6.54
N ASP A 140 -22.52 -2.44 7.08
CA ASP A 140 -21.99 -1.29 6.41
C ASP A 140 -20.45 -1.14 6.62
N TYR A 141 -19.87 -0.04 6.13
CA TYR A 141 -18.44 0.23 6.27
C TYR A 141 -17.97 0.37 7.73
N LYS A 142 -18.85 0.77 8.67
CA LYS A 142 -18.52 0.88 10.08
C LYS A 142 -18.39 -0.51 10.71
N ALA A 143 -19.34 -1.38 10.43
CA ALA A 143 -19.30 -2.76 10.92
C ALA A 143 -18.08 -3.52 10.36
N MET A 144 -17.68 -3.24 9.10
CA MET A 144 -16.44 -3.78 8.54
C MET A 144 -15.19 -3.23 9.23
N ALA A 145 -15.16 -1.92 9.52
CA ALA A 145 -14.05 -1.32 10.24
C ALA A 145 -13.91 -1.91 11.66
N GLU A 146 -15.00 -2.01 12.41
CA GLU A 146 -15.02 -2.66 13.73
C GLU A 146 -14.54 -4.11 13.66
N TYR A 147 -14.96 -4.86 12.64
CA TYR A 147 -14.53 -6.24 12.42
C TYR A 147 -13.02 -6.33 12.22
N ILE A 148 -12.44 -5.55 11.32
CA ILE A 148 -10.99 -5.56 11.06
C ILE A 148 -10.21 -5.07 12.28
N MET A 149 -10.68 -3.98 12.91
CA MET A 149 -10.03 -3.44 14.12
C MET A 149 -10.00 -4.43 15.28
N SER A 150 -11.00 -5.29 15.41
CA SER A 150 -11.00 -6.34 16.43
C SER A 150 -9.84 -7.33 16.29
N PHE A 151 -9.34 -7.55 15.06
CA PHE A 151 -8.14 -8.35 14.82
C PHE A 151 -6.85 -7.59 15.14
N THR A 152 -6.80 -6.29 14.85
CA THR A 152 -5.68 -5.43 15.25
C THR A 152 -5.42 -5.53 16.75
N GLU A 153 -6.47 -5.39 17.57
CA GLU A 153 -6.38 -5.52 19.02
C GLU A 153 -6.00 -6.94 19.46
N LYS A 154 -6.69 -7.95 18.90
CA LYS A 154 -6.50 -9.35 19.29
C LYS A 154 -5.10 -9.88 19.02
N TYR A 155 -4.51 -9.49 17.89
CA TYR A 155 -3.21 -10.02 17.42
C TYR A 155 -2.07 -9.02 17.57
N ASN A 156 -2.35 -7.81 18.09
CA ASN A 156 -1.39 -6.71 18.24
C ASN A 156 -0.66 -6.40 16.92
N MET A 157 -1.40 -6.37 15.82
CA MET A 157 -0.90 -6.11 14.47
C MET A 157 -1.56 -4.86 13.90
N THR A 158 -0.77 -3.97 13.30
CA THR A 158 -1.31 -2.84 12.54
C THR A 158 -1.44 -3.24 11.07
N PHE A 159 -2.64 -3.11 10.52
CA PHE A 159 -2.90 -3.37 9.12
C PHE A 159 -2.82 -2.06 8.31
N PRO A 160 -1.99 -2.02 7.25
CA PRO A 160 -1.92 -0.86 6.36
C PRO A 160 -3.28 -0.50 5.77
N GLY A 161 -3.62 0.80 5.79
CA GLY A 161 -4.92 1.30 5.34
C GLY A 161 -6.05 1.20 6.39
N TRP A 162 -5.76 0.62 7.57
CA TRP A 162 -6.71 0.43 8.67
C TRP A 162 -6.18 1.03 9.98
N GLU A 163 -5.40 2.11 9.88
CA GLU A 163 -4.85 2.81 11.03
C GLU A 163 -5.99 3.36 11.93
N PRO A 164 -5.92 3.19 13.27
CA PRO A 164 -6.98 3.61 14.19
C PRO A 164 -7.39 5.08 14.06
N GLU A 165 -6.40 5.97 13.88
CA GLU A 165 -6.61 7.41 13.73
C GLU A 165 -7.38 7.75 12.45
N ARG A 166 -7.18 6.97 11.39
CA ARG A 166 -7.88 7.10 10.11
C ARG A 166 -9.29 6.52 10.22
N MET A 167 -9.44 5.38 10.90
CA MET A 167 -10.75 4.77 11.12
C MET A 167 -11.67 5.65 11.99
N ALA A 168 -11.12 6.41 12.93
CA ALA A 168 -11.89 7.38 13.70
C ALA A 168 -12.53 8.50 12.85
N LYS A 169 -12.03 8.74 11.63
CA LYS A 169 -12.52 9.77 10.69
C LYS A 169 -13.34 9.21 9.53
N LEU A 170 -13.78 7.95 9.58
CA LEU A 170 -14.45 7.29 8.45
C LEU A 170 -15.64 8.08 7.90
N ASP A 171 -16.51 8.62 8.75
CA ASP A 171 -17.68 9.39 8.30
C ASP A 171 -17.28 10.67 7.53
N GLU A 172 -16.19 11.31 7.93
CA GLU A 172 -15.66 12.49 7.25
C GLU A 172 -15.06 12.09 5.90
N LEU A 173 -14.31 10.99 5.85
CA LEU A 173 -13.75 10.45 4.61
C LEU A 173 -14.85 10.04 3.63
N PHE A 174 -15.86 9.30 4.05
CA PHE A 174 -17.00 8.95 3.19
C PHE A 174 -17.72 10.17 2.63
N LYS A 175 -17.94 11.21 3.44
CA LYS A 175 -18.50 12.48 2.96
C LYS A 175 -17.61 13.17 1.94
N ALA A 176 -16.28 13.16 2.16
CA ALA A 176 -15.33 13.76 1.24
C ALA A 176 -15.25 13.01 -0.10
N TYR A 177 -15.37 11.67 -0.07
CA TYR A 177 -15.38 10.85 -1.29
C TYR A 177 -16.73 10.82 -2.02
N ALA A 178 -17.84 11.22 -1.40
CA ALA A 178 -19.17 11.15 -2.01
C ALA A 178 -19.27 11.81 -3.40
N PRO A 179 -18.60 12.95 -3.70
CA PRO A 179 -18.61 13.55 -5.03
C PRO A 179 -17.58 12.95 -6.00
N VAL A 180 -16.74 12.01 -5.57
CA VAL A 180 -15.64 11.47 -6.38
C VAL A 180 -16.16 10.32 -7.24
N THR A 181 -16.34 10.59 -8.53
CA THR A 181 -16.68 9.55 -9.52
C THR A 181 -15.45 8.74 -9.93
N LYS A 182 -15.68 7.63 -10.64
CA LYS A 182 -14.58 6.81 -11.20
C LYS A 182 -13.71 7.63 -12.16
N GLU A 183 -14.32 8.45 -13.00
CA GLU A 183 -13.61 9.34 -13.93
C GLU A 183 -12.74 10.35 -13.18
N LYS A 184 -13.30 10.95 -12.12
CA LYS A 184 -12.54 11.91 -11.29
C LYS A 184 -11.37 11.25 -10.58
N LEU A 185 -11.56 10.03 -10.12
CA LEU A 185 -10.48 9.27 -9.48
C LEU A 185 -9.35 8.95 -10.49
N TRP A 186 -9.69 8.61 -11.76
CA TRP A 186 -8.71 8.47 -12.85
C TRP A 186 -7.96 9.76 -13.15
N GLU A 187 -8.64 10.90 -13.22
CA GLU A 187 -8.00 12.21 -13.41
C GLU A 187 -7.01 12.52 -12.28
N ASN A 188 -7.39 12.22 -11.04
CA ASN A 188 -6.53 12.46 -9.88
C ASN A 188 -5.32 11.50 -9.85
N LEU A 189 -5.50 10.24 -10.24
CA LEU A 189 -4.38 9.30 -10.42
C LEU A 189 -3.42 9.80 -11.50
N LYS A 190 -3.93 10.22 -12.64
CA LYS A 190 -3.11 10.79 -13.72
C LYS A 190 -2.31 11.99 -13.24
N TYR A 191 -2.97 12.95 -12.57
CA TYR A 191 -2.32 14.13 -12.01
C TYR A 191 -1.18 13.76 -11.06
N PHE A 192 -1.42 12.82 -10.15
CA PHE A 192 -0.42 12.31 -9.21
C PHE A 192 0.79 11.72 -9.92
N LEU A 193 0.57 10.81 -10.87
CA LEU A 193 1.66 10.15 -11.60
C LEU A 193 2.45 11.14 -12.46
N GLU A 194 1.80 12.04 -13.18
CA GLU A 194 2.49 13.06 -13.98
C GLU A 194 3.39 13.95 -13.12
N ALA A 195 2.94 14.30 -11.92
CA ALA A 195 3.74 15.08 -10.97
C ALA A 195 4.95 14.32 -10.42
N LEU A 196 4.85 12.98 -10.25
CA LEU A 196 5.93 12.14 -9.70
C LEU A 196 6.99 11.74 -10.72
N MET A 197 6.62 11.59 -12.01
CA MET A 197 7.50 11.00 -13.03
C MET A 197 8.88 11.66 -13.17
N PRO A 198 9.03 13.01 -13.08
CA PRO A 198 10.37 13.63 -13.09
C PRO A 198 11.26 13.12 -11.95
N THR A 199 10.72 13.06 -10.73
CA THR A 199 11.46 12.58 -9.55
C THR A 199 11.75 11.07 -9.64
N CYS A 200 10.82 10.28 -10.16
CA CYS A 200 11.04 8.85 -10.37
C CYS A 200 12.19 8.58 -11.35
N ARG A 201 12.29 9.37 -12.41
CA ARG A 201 13.42 9.27 -13.38
C ARG A 201 14.74 9.72 -12.77
N GLU A 202 14.74 10.83 -12.04
CA GLU A 202 15.92 11.34 -11.30
C GLU A 202 16.48 10.28 -10.37
N CYS A 203 15.60 9.56 -9.66
CA CYS A 203 15.94 8.57 -8.63
C CYS A 203 16.07 7.12 -9.14
N ASP A 204 15.84 6.86 -10.42
CA ASP A 204 15.76 5.50 -11.01
C ASP A 204 14.82 4.58 -10.22
N ILE A 205 13.64 5.11 -9.84
CA ILE A 205 12.59 4.37 -9.12
C ILE A 205 11.39 4.16 -10.07
N LYS A 206 10.81 2.98 -10.01
CA LYS A 206 9.59 2.62 -10.74
C LYS A 206 8.40 2.59 -9.78
N MET A 207 7.30 3.19 -10.22
CA MET A 207 6.02 3.08 -9.53
C MET A 207 5.29 1.81 -10.00
N ALA A 208 4.81 1.00 -9.06
CA ALA A 208 4.03 -0.20 -9.33
C ALA A 208 2.67 -0.08 -8.63
N ILE A 209 1.60 0.04 -9.41
CA ILE A 209 0.26 0.15 -8.84
C ILE A 209 -0.29 -1.23 -8.47
N HIS A 210 -0.81 -1.37 -7.26
CA HIS A 210 -1.53 -2.55 -6.81
C HIS A 210 -2.94 -2.58 -7.42
N MET A 211 -3.42 -3.74 -7.84
CA MET A 211 -4.82 -3.91 -8.23
C MET A 211 -5.74 -3.57 -7.07
N ASP A 212 -6.95 -3.10 -7.41
CA ASP A 212 -7.94 -2.81 -6.38
C ASP A 212 -8.43 -4.10 -5.73
N ASP A 213 -8.63 -4.05 -4.44
CA ASP A 213 -8.94 -5.18 -3.60
C ASP A 213 -10.09 -4.85 -2.62
N PRO A 214 -11.29 -5.37 -2.87
CA PRO A 214 -11.70 -6.23 -3.98
C PRO A 214 -11.78 -5.47 -5.31
N PRO A 215 -11.73 -6.17 -6.46
CA PRO A 215 -11.75 -5.57 -7.80
C PRO A 215 -13.18 -5.19 -8.26
N TRP A 216 -13.95 -4.57 -7.40
CA TRP A 216 -15.28 -4.00 -7.66
C TRP A 216 -15.62 -2.95 -6.61
N ASP A 217 -16.56 -2.07 -6.95
CA ASP A 217 -17.03 -1.01 -6.05
C ASP A 217 -17.55 -1.58 -4.73
N ILE A 218 -17.15 -0.96 -3.63
CA ILE A 218 -17.52 -1.39 -2.29
C ILE A 218 -17.99 -0.18 -1.46
N PHE A 219 -19.12 -0.32 -0.76
CA PHE A 219 -19.73 0.75 0.06
C PHE A 219 -19.97 2.05 -0.71
N GLY A 220 -20.20 1.97 -2.03
CA GLY A 220 -20.36 3.15 -2.90
C GLY A 220 -19.06 3.85 -3.29
N LEU A 221 -17.91 3.32 -2.91
CA LEU A 221 -16.60 3.84 -3.31
C LEU A 221 -16.15 3.21 -4.65
N PRO A 222 -15.77 4.03 -5.65
CA PRO A 222 -15.34 3.51 -6.94
C PRO A 222 -13.98 2.79 -6.86
N ARG A 223 -13.78 1.83 -7.75
CA ARG A 223 -12.51 1.12 -7.95
C ARG A 223 -12.02 1.32 -9.38
N LEU A 224 -10.70 1.43 -9.58
CA LEU A 224 -10.07 1.72 -10.87
C LEU A 224 -9.53 0.48 -11.56
N LEU A 225 -8.70 -0.31 -10.85
CA LEU A 225 -7.96 -1.43 -11.40
C LEU A 225 -8.69 -2.74 -11.10
N VAL A 226 -9.77 -2.96 -11.83
CA VAL A 226 -10.75 -4.01 -11.55
C VAL A 226 -10.70 -5.17 -12.56
N ASP A 227 -10.04 -4.97 -13.70
CA ASP A 227 -9.95 -5.93 -14.80
C ASP A 227 -8.65 -5.74 -15.61
N GLU A 228 -8.36 -6.65 -16.53
CA GLU A 228 -7.16 -6.61 -17.36
C GLU A 228 -7.03 -5.30 -18.19
N PRO A 229 -8.07 -4.79 -18.87
CA PRO A 229 -7.98 -3.51 -19.56
C PRO A 229 -7.60 -2.34 -18.65
N SER A 230 -8.17 -2.27 -17.44
CA SER A 230 -7.84 -1.21 -16.48
C SER A 230 -6.40 -1.31 -15.96
N ILE A 231 -5.87 -2.53 -15.82
CA ILE A 231 -4.46 -2.77 -15.47
C ILE A 231 -3.54 -2.28 -16.58
N GLU A 232 -3.87 -2.51 -17.84
CA GLU A 232 -3.08 -2.03 -18.98
C GLU A 232 -3.04 -0.49 -19.01
N ILE A 233 -4.15 0.18 -18.73
CA ILE A 233 -4.21 1.64 -18.58
C ILE A 233 -3.32 2.09 -17.40
N GLY A 234 -3.40 1.43 -16.25
CA GLY A 234 -2.55 1.70 -15.10
C GLY A 234 -1.04 1.52 -15.43
N ARG A 235 -0.69 0.46 -16.16
CA ARG A 235 0.69 0.22 -16.65
C ARG A 235 1.14 1.28 -17.65
N ALA A 236 0.28 1.72 -18.54
CA ALA A 236 0.58 2.79 -19.50
C ALA A 236 0.87 4.09 -18.77
N SER A 237 0.04 4.45 -17.78
CA SER A 237 0.25 5.64 -16.93
C SER A 237 1.56 5.58 -16.14
N CYS A 238 1.97 4.39 -15.69
CA CYS A 238 3.27 4.16 -15.04
C CYS A 238 4.45 4.08 -16.03
N ARG A 239 4.18 3.77 -17.31
CA ARG A 239 5.20 3.56 -18.34
C ARG A 239 5.39 4.74 -19.28
N GLU A 240 4.49 5.71 -19.29
CA GLU A 240 4.60 6.77 -20.27
C GLU A 240 5.94 7.49 -20.16
N ARG A 241 6.75 7.08 -21.13
CA ARG A 241 8.01 7.63 -21.62
C ARG A 241 9.27 7.30 -20.81
N VAL A 242 9.65 6.04 -20.97
CA VAL A 242 11.08 5.74 -21.05
C VAL A 242 11.50 5.85 -22.50
#